data_a380d3874ed81be916c69109359571f1
#
_entry.id   a380d3874ed81be916c69109359571f1
#
_cell.length_a   1.000
_cell.length_b   1.000
_cell.length_c   1.000
_cell.angle_alpha   90.00
_cell.angle_beta   90.00
_cell.angle_gamma   90.00
#
_symmetry.space_group_name_H-M   'P 1'
#
loop_
_entity.id
_entity.type
_entity.pdbx_description
1 polymer ?
#
loop_
_entity_poly.entity_id
_entity_poly.type
_entity_poly.pdbx_seq_one_letter_code
_entity_poly.pdbx_strand_id
1 'polypeptide(L)'
;MICMQTLIWHTLLRRCHLYAPYAYCLSQNLLQSLHRVSFSKYLYLQYLERLTLCLRQRKPRQQSDHYYERYEQFYKAIRAKYPDMKIIGNVVAWGDDNPKWNSNLPVDLLDEHYYRSPDWFAAAFHKYDSYDRKGPKVYVGEYAVTNGFGNLGNMNAALGEAVYMMGMENNSDVVELASYAPIFVNENDARWRPDMIRFSSSRVMGTPSYYVQQLMPQHVGTQVVKVVQNDPYKDKIRKQLTPKQSRVGFATWGTRASFETVKEVDYVNGDWQKDGNTVRQTGLKDATLCIEKDVISNDHYTRRFRARKDDGAEGFIIVFNYVDDKNYCWLNLGGWTNTQHAIEQISNGGKLLTDSKRGRSTRIEKGRWYDVTLQVAGDSVKAWLDNELIFDTVLKHDNTKGIFSSATIDDANGELIVKVVNTSDAATTAQLNLKNFTPQCARVVRLAANDGMEENTLDAPTTIHPVEQLLSPENGSVLLDVPPYSLNIIRIKDAH
;
A
#
# COMPACT_ATOMS: atom_id res chain seq x y z
N MET A 1 16.95 -8.76 16.99
CA MET A 1 16.45 -8.75 18.36
C MET A 1 14.99 -8.27 18.48
N ILE A 2 14.43 -7.60 17.48
CA ILE A 2 13.05 -7.07 17.44
C ILE A 2 11.99 -8.16 17.13
N CYS A 3 12.37 -9.26 16.46
CA CYS A 3 11.45 -10.33 16.06
C CYS A 3 10.85 -11.20 17.18
N MET A 4 11.42 -11.18 18.38
CA MET A 4 10.96 -12.05 19.48
C MET A 4 9.76 -11.50 20.27
N GLN A 5 9.52 -10.20 20.22
CA GLN A 5 8.44 -9.57 20.99
C GLN A 5 7.04 -9.84 20.42
N THR A 6 6.90 -9.93 19.10
CA THR A 6 5.61 -10.23 18.43
C THR A 6 5.14 -11.66 18.72
N LEU A 7 6.04 -12.60 18.87
CA LEU A 7 5.70 -14.01 19.13
C LEU A 7 5.15 -14.25 20.55
N ILE A 8 5.67 -13.55 21.54
CA ILE A 8 5.24 -13.68 22.95
C ILE A 8 3.81 -13.15 23.14
N TRP A 9 3.43 -12.10 22.45
CA TRP A 9 2.10 -11.51 22.54
C TRP A 9 1.02 -12.35 21.85
N HIS A 10 1.32 -13.01 20.74
CA HIS A 10 0.35 -13.92 20.08
C HIS A 10 0.01 -15.15 20.91
N THR A 11 0.95 -15.65 21.72
CA THR A 11 0.74 -16.81 22.58
C THR A 11 -0.08 -16.47 23.82
N LEU A 12 0.06 -15.28 24.35
CA LEU A 12 -0.75 -14.79 25.49
C LEU A 12 -2.20 -14.49 25.10
N LEU A 13 -2.46 -13.98 23.90
CA LEU A 13 -3.81 -13.67 23.43
C LEU A 13 -4.68 -14.90 23.12
N ARG A 14 -4.10 -16.03 22.75
CA ARG A 14 -4.87 -17.29 22.55
C ARG A 14 -5.47 -17.87 23.83
N ARG A 15 -4.98 -17.47 25.01
CA ARG A 15 -5.50 -17.91 26.32
C ARG A 15 -6.61 -17.02 26.90
N CYS A 16 -6.90 -15.87 26.28
CA CYS A 16 -7.89 -14.90 26.78
C CYS A 16 -9.32 -15.10 26.24
N HIS A 17 -9.62 -16.21 25.59
CA HIS A 17 -10.97 -16.47 25.03
C HIS A 17 -12.01 -16.95 26.02
N LEU A 18 -11.72 -16.99 27.33
CA LEU A 18 -12.65 -17.47 28.35
C LEU A 18 -12.70 -16.50 29.55
N TYR A 19 -13.89 -15.88 29.76
CA TYR A 19 -14.44 -15.22 30.94
C TYR A 19 -14.14 -13.73 31.25
N ALA A 20 -15.23 -12.96 31.24
CA ALA A 20 -15.34 -11.53 31.49
C ALA A 20 -14.96 -11.00 32.90
N PRO A 21 -14.89 -11.79 34.01
CA PRO A 21 -14.46 -11.28 35.31
C PRO A 21 -12.96 -11.03 35.46
N TYR A 22 -12.14 -11.48 34.50
CA TYR A 22 -10.69 -11.45 34.58
C TYR A 22 -10.03 -10.17 34.08
N ALA A 23 -10.77 -9.24 33.47
CA ALA A 23 -10.19 -8.03 32.90
C ALA A 23 -9.56 -7.09 33.95
N TYR A 24 -10.12 -7.02 35.14
CA TYR A 24 -9.58 -6.24 36.26
C TYR A 24 -8.34 -6.90 36.88
N CYS A 25 -8.35 -8.24 36.92
CA CYS A 25 -7.22 -9.03 37.40
C CYS A 25 -6.05 -9.04 36.40
N LEU A 26 -6.34 -8.96 35.08
CA LEU A 26 -5.32 -8.89 34.03
C LEU A 26 -4.55 -7.57 34.04
N SER A 27 -5.19 -6.45 34.40
CA SER A 27 -4.49 -5.15 34.52
C SER A 27 -3.48 -5.17 35.69
N GLN A 28 -3.82 -5.77 36.81
CA GLN A 28 -2.93 -5.95 37.96
C GLN A 28 -1.82 -6.98 37.67
N ASN A 29 -2.16 -8.08 37.00
CA ASN A 29 -1.18 -9.10 36.61
C ASN A 29 -0.26 -8.65 35.47
N LEU A 30 -0.73 -7.79 34.55
CA LEU A 30 0.11 -7.18 33.52
C LEU A 30 1.19 -6.27 34.15
N LEU A 31 0.80 -5.45 35.13
CA LEU A 31 1.72 -4.62 35.88
C LEU A 31 2.69 -5.45 36.72
N GLN A 32 2.26 -6.62 37.23
CA GLN A 32 3.16 -7.53 37.97
C GLN A 32 4.08 -8.35 37.05
N SER A 33 3.63 -8.72 35.86
CA SER A 33 4.45 -9.45 34.88
C SER A 33 5.53 -8.57 34.23
N LEU A 34 5.33 -7.25 34.18
CA LEU A 34 6.36 -6.27 33.74
C LEU A 34 7.60 -6.27 34.67
N HIS A 35 7.49 -6.79 35.88
CA HIS A 35 8.65 -6.98 36.80
C HIS A 35 9.67 -8.00 36.29
N ARG A 36 9.32 -8.89 35.38
CA ARG A 36 10.19 -9.97 34.87
C ARG A 36 10.75 -9.70 33.45
N VAL A 37 10.35 -8.62 32.80
CA VAL A 37 10.82 -8.26 31.44
C VAL A 37 11.69 -7.01 31.52
N SER A 38 12.89 -7.19 32.02
CA SER A 38 13.91 -6.15 32.17
C SER A 38 14.63 -5.83 30.88
N PHE A 39 13.96 -5.45 29.74
CA PHE A 39 14.74 -5.05 28.54
C PHE A 39 14.00 -4.19 27.51
N SER A 40 12.78 -3.73 27.75
CA SER A 40 12.17 -2.80 26.80
C SER A 40 12.13 -1.38 27.37
N LYS A 41 12.83 -0.47 26.71
CA LYS A 41 12.80 0.98 26.99
C LYS A 41 11.43 1.59 26.62
N TYR A 42 10.60 0.83 25.90
CA TYR A 42 9.33 1.28 25.30
C TYR A 42 8.17 0.44 25.81
N LEU A 43 7.04 1.09 26.09
CA LEU A 43 5.77 0.44 26.35
C LEU A 43 4.75 0.83 25.29
N TYR A 44 4.17 -0.17 24.65
CA TYR A 44 3.25 -0.03 23.55
C TYR A 44 1.80 -0.24 23.98
N LEU A 45 0.94 0.76 23.77
CA LEU A 45 -0.44 0.78 24.21
C LEU A 45 -1.48 0.59 23.07
N GLN A 46 -1.07 0.06 21.92
CA GLN A 46 -1.92 -0.15 20.74
C GLN A 46 -3.20 -0.94 21.03
N TYR A 47 -3.12 -1.94 21.90
CA TYR A 47 -4.21 -2.88 22.15
C TYR A 47 -5.25 -2.40 23.19
N LEU A 48 -5.18 -1.18 23.68
CA LEU A 48 -6.21 -0.64 24.57
C LEU A 48 -7.60 -0.61 23.92
N GLU A 49 -7.68 -0.42 22.62
CA GLU A 49 -8.94 -0.50 21.86
C GLU A 49 -9.53 -1.91 21.84
N ARG A 50 -8.71 -2.95 21.70
CA ARG A 50 -9.16 -4.34 21.65
C ARG A 50 -9.67 -4.86 22.99
N LEU A 51 -9.11 -4.39 24.11
CA LEU A 51 -9.64 -4.68 25.46
C LEU A 51 -11.06 -4.10 25.65
N THR A 52 -11.41 -3.03 24.92
CA THR A 52 -12.76 -2.44 24.93
C THR A 52 -13.75 -3.23 24.08
N LEU A 53 -13.31 -3.81 22.97
CA LEU A 53 -14.16 -4.63 22.07
C LEU A 53 -14.65 -5.92 22.72
N CYS A 54 -13.93 -6.49 23.69
CA CYS A 54 -14.38 -7.63 24.48
C CYS A 54 -15.54 -7.30 25.44
N LEU A 55 -15.79 -6.02 25.73
CA LEU A 55 -16.81 -5.58 26.68
C LEU A 55 -18.09 -5.00 26.02
N ARG A 56 -18.12 -4.83 24.70
CA ARG A 56 -19.30 -4.35 23.97
C ARG A 56 -19.44 -4.99 22.58
N GLN A 57 -20.23 -6.03 22.49
CA GLN A 57 -20.81 -6.44 21.20
C GLN A 57 -21.82 -5.36 20.76
N ARG A 58 -21.49 -4.59 19.76
CA ARG A 58 -22.29 -3.99 18.66
C ARG A 58 -21.76 -2.62 18.22
N LYS A 59 -21.28 -2.61 17.00
CA LYS A 59 -20.92 -1.56 16.02
C LYS A 59 -19.42 -1.35 15.81
N PRO A 60 -18.89 -1.78 14.64
CA PRO A 60 -17.58 -1.38 14.17
C PRO A 60 -17.74 -0.06 13.41
N ARG A 61 -17.22 1.01 13.94
CA ARG A 61 -16.87 2.28 13.26
C ARG A 61 -16.91 3.43 14.24
N GLN A 62 -15.77 3.63 14.90
CA GLN A 62 -15.22 4.88 15.44
C GLN A 62 -14.16 4.48 16.45
N GLN A 63 -13.02 5.18 16.50
CA GLN A 63 -12.15 5.15 17.67
C GLN A 63 -13.05 5.05 18.89
N SER A 64 -12.84 4.04 19.75
CA SER A 64 -13.72 3.93 20.91
C SER A 64 -13.63 5.23 21.68
N ASP A 65 -14.77 5.83 22.00
CA ASP A 65 -14.90 7.11 22.71
C ASP A 65 -14.11 7.15 24.04
N HIS A 66 -13.47 6.02 24.43
CA HIS A 66 -12.74 5.83 25.66
C HIS A 66 -11.24 5.50 25.48
N TYR A 67 -10.66 5.57 24.27
CA TYR A 67 -9.24 5.25 24.08
C TYR A 67 -8.36 6.22 24.89
N TYR A 68 -8.58 7.51 24.76
CA TYR A 68 -7.77 8.52 25.44
C TYR A 68 -8.00 8.55 26.95
N GLU A 69 -9.20 8.31 27.45
CA GLU A 69 -9.47 8.15 28.88
C GLU A 69 -8.67 6.99 29.49
N ARG A 70 -8.58 5.88 28.79
CA ARG A 70 -7.77 4.73 29.22
C ARG A 70 -6.29 4.97 29.08
N TYR A 71 -5.85 5.59 27.98
CA TYR A 71 -4.48 6.02 27.81
C TYR A 71 -4.03 6.84 29.02
N GLU A 72 -4.82 7.82 29.45
CA GLU A 72 -4.49 8.68 30.60
C GLU A 72 -4.37 7.92 31.91
N GLN A 73 -5.20 6.91 32.15
CA GLN A 73 -5.10 6.05 33.33
C GLN A 73 -3.81 5.25 33.32
N PHE A 74 -3.48 4.61 32.18
CA PHE A 74 -2.23 3.86 32.04
C PHE A 74 -1.01 4.78 32.11
N TYR A 75 -1.05 5.92 31.45
CA TYR A 75 0.03 6.90 31.49
C TYR A 75 0.38 7.29 32.91
N LYS A 76 -0.60 7.69 33.72
CA LYS A 76 -0.39 8.08 35.13
C LYS A 76 0.22 6.94 35.96
N ALA A 77 -0.29 5.71 35.81
CA ALA A 77 0.19 4.56 36.54
C ALA A 77 1.63 4.17 36.13
N ILE A 78 1.94 4.22 34.84
CA ILE A 78 3.27 3.88 34.30
C ILE A 78 4.30 4.94 34.72
N ARG A 79 3.98 6.23 34.53
CA ARG A 79 4.90 7.33 34.92
C ARG A 79 5.19 7.37 36.40
N ALA A 80 4.22 7.02 37.25
CA ALA A 80 4.43 6.95 38.70
C ALA A 80 5.42 5.83 39.07
N LYS A 81 5.45 4.73 38.33
CA LYS A 81 6.30 3.56 38.66
C LYS A 81 7.59 3.51 37.84
N TYR A 82 7.53 3.97 36.58
CA TYR A 82 8.62 3.93 35.60
C TYR A 82 8.74 5.28 34.88
N PRO A 83 9.31 6.31 35.56
CA PRO A 83 9.31 7.68 35.02
C PRO A 83 10.02 7.83 33.67
N ASP A 84 11.06 7.02 33.42
CA ASP A 84 11.89 7.11 32.20
C ASP A 84 11.43 6.20 31.07
N MET A 85 10.34 5.41 31.26
CA MET A 85 9.83 4.53 30.23
C MET A 85 9.13 5.34 29.16
N LYS A 86 9.55 5.20 27.88
CA LYS A 86 8.86 5.83 26.76
C LYS A 86 7.52 5.15 26.49
N ILE A 87 6.49 5.95 26.31
CA ILE A 87 5.12 5.50 26.07
C ILE A 87 4.76 5.76 24.61
N ILE A 88 4.34 4.70 23.92
CA ILE A 88 3.86 4.76 22.53
C ILE A 88 2.34 4.76 22.56
N GLY A 89 1.74 5.80 21.99
CA GLY A 89 0.29 5.93 21.84
C GLY A 89 -0.14 5.73 20.41
N ASN A 90 -1.19 4.92 20.19
CA ASN A 90 -1.74 4.72 18.86
C ASN A 90 -2.54 5.95 18.43
N VAL A 91 -2.29 6.45 17.24
CA VAL A 91 -3.00 7.60 16.67
C VAL A 91 -4.06 7.13 15.70
N VAL A 92 -3.73 6.15 14.87
CA VAL A 92 -4.63 5.59 13.86
C VAL A 92 -4.24 4.14 13.55
N ALA A 93 -5.23 3.26 13.58
CA ALA A 93 -5.07 1.90 13.09
C ALA A 93 -5.32 1.79 11.58
N TRP A 94 -6.18 2.63 10.99
CA TRP A 94 -6.63 2.55 9.59
C TRP A 94 -7.08 3.90 9.02
N GLY A 95 -6.56 4.27 7.87
CA GLY A 95 -7.27 5.17 6.95
C GLY A 95 -7.05 6.67 7.08
N ASP A 96 -6.30 7.17 8.06
CA ASP A 96 -5.98 8.59 8.18
C ASP A 96 -4.54 8.87 7.76
N ASP A 97 -4.34 9.84 6.87
CA ASP A 97 -3.02 10.24 6.40
C ASP A 97 -2.40 11.38 7.23
N ASN A 98 -3.20 12.01 8.09
CA ASN A 98 -2.78 13.11 8.97
C ASN A 98 -3.29 12.89 10.40
N PRO A 99 -2.79 11.87 11.10
CA PRO A 99 -3.24 11.54 12.43
C PRO A 99 -2.91 12.64 13.44
N LYS A 100 -3.83 12.86 14.40
CA LYS A 100 -3.68 13.87 15.46
C LYS A 100 -3.76 13.22 16.84
N TRP A 101 -2.88 13.64 17.73
CA TRP A 101 -2.95 13.26 19.13
C TRP A 101 -4.02 14.10 19.85
N ASN A 102 -4.99 13.45 20.49
CA ASN A 102 -6.16 14.10 21.08
C ASN A 102 -6.23 13.95 22.61
N SER A 103 -5.22 13.39 23.30
CA SER A 103 -5.16 13.37 24.75
C SER A 103 -4.55 14.67 25.29
N ASN A 104 -4.97 15.07 26.51
CA ASN A 104 -4.36 16.15 27.26
C ASN A 104 -3.00 15.76 27.89
N LEU A 105 -2.71 14.46 27.98
CA LEU A 105 -1.43 13.96 28.46
C LEU A 105 -0.44 13.76 27.32
N PRO A 106 0.85 13.99 27.55
CA PRO A 106 1.86 13.82 26.51
C PRO A 106 2.03 12.35 26.13
N VAL A 107 2.60 12.14 24.96
CA VAL A 107 3.04 10.84 24.44
C VAL A 107 4.47 11.00 23.97
N ASP A 108 5.30 9.96 24.13
CA ASP A 108 6.69 10.02 23.67
C ASP A 108 6.79 9.70 22.18
N LEU A 109 6.05 8.68 21.72
CA LEU A 109 5.98 8.31 20.32
C LEU A 109 4.51 8.14 19.88
N LEU A 110 4.22 8.60 18.67
CA LEU A 110 2.97 8.35 17.99
C LEU A 110 3.12 7.11 17.11
N ASP A 111 2.20 6.16 17.26
CA ASP A 111 2.14 4.96 16.45
C ASP A 111 1.23 5.18 15.25
N GLU A 112 1.82 5.16 14.07
CA GLU A 112 1.16 5.37 12.79
C GLU A 112 1.17 4.07 11.97
N HIS A 113 0.03 3.71 11.35
CA HIS A 113 -0.11 2.51 10.54
C HIS A 113 -0.54 2.84 9.11
N TYR A 114 0.14 2.26 8.10
CA TYR A 114 -0.12 2.53 6.70
C TYR A 114 -0.19 1.26 5.86
N TYR A 115 -1.40 0.96 5.38
CA TYR A 115 -1.65 -0.09 4.41
C TYR A 115 -2.23 0.57 3.15
N ARG A 116 -1.36 0.86 2.17
CA ARG A 116 -1.65 1.73 1.03
C ARG A 116 -1.15 1.13 -0.29
N SER A 117 -1.34 1.87 -1.40
CA SER A 117 -0.78 1.55 -2.71
C SER A 117 0.70 1.93 -2.81
N PRO A 118 1.45 1.37 -3.80
CA PRO A 118 2.82 1.80 -4.08
C PRO A 118 2.90 3.32 -4.32
N ASP A 119 1.92 3.88 -5.02
CA ASP A 119 1.83 5.30 -5.33
C ASP A 119 1.76 6.17 -4.08
N TRP A 120 0.95 5.74 -3.12
CA TRP A 120 0.85 6.45 -1.84
C TRP A 120 2.19 6.43 -1.11
N PHE A 121 2.86 5.27 -1.05
CA PHE A 121 4.15 5.14 -0.38
C PHE A 121 5.24 5.97 -1.04
N ALA A 122 5.28 6.01 -2.38
CA ALA A 122 6.23 6.84 -3.09
C ALA A 122 5.93 8.34 -2.93
N ALA A 123 4.65 8.76 -2.97
CA ALA A 123 4.24 10.13 -2.69
C ALA A 123 4.55 10.56 -1.25
N ALA A 124 4.57 9.61 -0.31
CA ALA A 124 4.89 9.83 1.09
C ALA A 124 6.40 9.99 1.38
N PHE A 125 7.27 10.04 0.35
CA PHE A 125 8.72 10.31 0.50
C PHE A 125 9.01 11.56 1.35
N HIS A 126 8.19 12.60 1.23
CA HIS A 126 8.32 13.87 1.95
C HIS A 126 7.34 14.00 3.13
N LYS A 127 6.68 12.92 3.54
CA LYS A 127 5.62 12.97 4.58
C LYS A 127 6.09 13.58 5.88
N TYR A 128 7.27 13.23 6.32
CA TYR A 128 7.80 13.64 7.63
C TYR A 128 8.59 14.95 7.61
N ASP A 129 8.83 15.56 6.44
CA ASP A 129 9.60 16.79 6.30
C ASP A 129 8.98 17.97 7.09
N SER A 130 7.65 18.00 7.21
CA SER A 130 6.90 19.06 7.89
C SER A 130 6.53 18.76 9.34
N TYR A 131 6.92 17.60 9.90
CA TYR A 131 6.61 17.26 11.27
C TYR A 131 7.41 18.13 12.26
N ASP A 132 6.76 18.46 13.40
CA ASP A 132 7.41 19.21 14.47
C ASP A 132 8.55 18.40 15.10
N ARG A 133 9.79 18.88 14.94
CA ARG A 133 11.01 18.23 15.50
C ARG A 133 11.04 18.23 17.02
N LYS A 134 10.28 19.11 17.67
CA LYS A 134 10.13 19.20 19.13
C LYS A 134 8.94 18.42 19.66
N GLY A 135 8.07 17.97 18.77
CA GLY A 135 6.92 17.15 19.10
C GLY A 135 7.25 15.70 19.44
N PRO A 136 6.23 14.87 19.68
CA PRO A 136 6.41 13.43 19.84
C PRO A 136 7.14 12.83 18.64
N LYS A 137 7.96 11.81 18.88
CA LYS A 137 8.57 11.03 17.79
C LYS A 137 7.54 10.11 17.14
N VAL A 138 7.88 9.57 16.00
CA VAL A 138 7.01 8.65 15.26
C VAL A 138 7.55 7.22 15.37
N TYR A 139 6.66 6.30 15.62
CA TYR A 139 6.82 4.88 15.39
C TYR A 139 5.87 4.48 14.25
N VAL A 140 6.42 4.11 13.10
CA VAL A 140 5.61 3.50 12.05
C VAL A 140 5.44 2.03 12.41
N GLY A 141 4.40 1.74 13.22
CA GLY A 141 4.24 0.44 13.88
C GLY A 141 3.83 -0.69 12.94
N GLU A 142 3.10 -0.35 11.88
CA GLU A 142 2.76 -1.30 10.83
C GLU A 142 2.72 -0.58 9.48
N TYR A 143 3.39 -1.13 8.46
CA TYR A 143 3.23 -0.67 7.09
C TYR A 143 3.49 -1.80 6.09
N ALA A 144 2.74 -1.79 5.00
CA ALA A 144 2.95 -2.61 3.82
C ALA A 144 2.13 -2.06 2.65
N VAL A 145 2.59 -2.28 1.44
CA VAL A 145 1.75 -2.11 0.24
C VAL A 145 0.73 -3.24 0.18
N THR A 146 -0.55 -2.90 0.26
CA THR A 146 -1.66 -3.88 0.31
C THR A 146 -2.68 -3.72 -0.80
N ASN A 147 -2.55 -2.67 -1.63
CA ASN A 147 -3.49 -2.40 -2.71
C ASN A 147 -2.81 -1.72 -3.89
N GLY A 148 -3.59 -1.35 -4.91
CA GLY A 148 -3.05 -0.83 -6.15
C GLY A 148 -2.25 -1.88 -6.91
N PHE A 149 -1.30 -1.44 -7.71
CA PHE A 149 -0.47 -2.32 -8.54
C PHE A 149 0.61 -3.10 -7.77
N GLY A 150 0.59 -3.06 -6.45
CA GLY A 150 1.50 -3.78 -5.55
C GLY A 150 0.80 -4.74 -4.58
N ASN A 151 -0.48 -5.04 -4.76
CA ASN A 151 -1.32 -5.77 -3.79
C ASN A 151 -0.90 -7.22 -3.52
N LEU A 152 0.00 -7.79 -4.29
CA LEU A 152 0.50 -9.16 -4.12
C LEU A 152 1.92 -9.26 -3.56
N GLY A 153 2.54 -8.13 -3.19
CA GLY A 153 3.91 -8.10 -2.69
C GLY A 153 4.94 -8.28 -3.81
N ASN A 154 4.65 -7.73 -4.98
CA ASN A 154 5.49 -7.73 -6.18
C ASN A 154 6.58 -6.63 -6.12
N MET A 155 7.31 -6.42 -7.22
CA MET A 155 8.36 -5.40 -7.28
C MET A 155 7.82 -3.98 -7.11
N ASN A 156 6.62 -3.64 -7.60
CA ASN A 156 6.00 -2.33 -7.36
C ASN A 156 5.80 -2.06 -5.85
N ALA A 157 5.35 -3.09 -5.10
CA ALA A 157 5.22 -2.98 -3.65
C ALA A 157 6.57 -2.65 -3.00
N ALA A 158 7.57 -3.43 -3.31
CA ALA A 158 8.92 -3.29 -2.75
C ALA A 158 9.53 -1.91 -3.04
N LEU A 159 9.36 -1.40 -4.27
CA LEU A 159 9.89 -0.08 -4.65
C LEU A 159 9.16 1.07 -3.95
N GLY A 160 7.82 1.00 -3.84
CA GLY A 160 7.06 1.98 -3.07
C GLY A 160 7.50 2.03 -1.60
N GLU A 161 7.67 0.86 -0.98
CA GLU A 161 8.17 0.72 0.39
C GLU A 161 9.61 1.23 0.52
N ALA A 162 10.49 0.95 -0.45
CA ALA A 162 11.87 1.46 -0.45
C ALA A 162 11.90 2.99 -0.47
N VAL A 163 11.09 3.65 -1.32
CA VAL A 163 10.99 5.12 -1.38
C VAL A 163 10.51 5.68 -0.04
N TYR A 164 9.51 5.07 0.55
CA TYR A 164 9.00 5.50 1.87
C TYR A 164 10.06 5.35 2.97
N MET A 165 10.82 4.24 2.96
CA MET A 165 11.93 4.01 3.91
C MET A 165 13.03 5.07 3.74
N MET A 166 13.34 5.50 2.52
CA MET A 166 14.25 6.62 2.29
C MET A 166 13.72 7.92 2.91
N GLY A 167 12.41 8.18 2.81
CA GLY A 167 11.74 9.31 3.45
C GLY A 167 11.82 9.25 4.99
N MET A 168 11.65 8.07 5.57
CA MET A 168 11.83 7.85 7.02
C MET A 168 13.29 8.08 7.44
N GLU A 169 14.26 7.58 6.69
CA GLU A 169 15.69 7.76 6.97
C GLU A 169 16.10 9.25 6.90
N ASN A 170 15.63 9.98 5.89
CA ASN A 170 15.85 11.43 5.76
C ASN A 170 15.32 12.23 6.96
N ASN A 171 14.34 11.67 7.67
CA ASN A 171 13.66 12.25 8.83
C ASN A 171 13.87 11.42 10.10
N SER A 172 15.03 10.81 10.27
CA SER A 172 15.37 9.97 11.43
C SER A 172 15.39 10.74 12.78
N ASP A 173 15.39 12.05 12.72
CA ASP A 173 15.19 12.93 13.88
C ASP A 173 13.71 13.02 14.33
N VAL A 174 12.78 12.57 13.51
CA VAL A 174 11.34 12.44 13.78
C VAL A 174 10.93 10.98 13.89
N VAL A 175 11.27 10.16 12.89
CA VAL A 175 10.91 8.73 12.85
C VAL A 175 11.95 7.92 13.63
N GLU A 176 11.59 7.50 14.84
CA GLU A 176 12.51 6.76 15.73
C GLU A 176 12.46 5.25 15.47
N LEU A 177 11.30 4.70 15.08
CA LEU A 177 11.10 3.27 14.87
C LEU A 177 10.20 3.02 13.65
N ALA A 178 10.42 1.90 12.97
CA ALA A 178 9.52 1.39 11.94
C ALA A 178 9.47 -0.14 11.95
N SER A 179 8.32 -0.73 11.61
CA SER A 179 8.09 -2.18 11.57
C SER A 179 7.21 -2.55 10.39
N TYR A 180 7.69 -3.46 9.56
CA TYR A 180 6.87 -4.04 8.49
C TYR A 180 5.87 -5.07 9.06
N ALA A 181 4.67 -5.11 8.52
CA ALA A 181 3.66 -6.10 8.88
C ALA A 181 2.70 -6.39 7.70
N PRO A 182 2.25 -7.66 7.54
CA PRO A 182 2.64 -8.86 8.28
C PRO A 182 3.93 -9.51 7.75
N ILE A 183 4.59 -10.32 8.58
CA ILE A 183 5.91 -10.88 8.26
C ILE A 183 5.82 -12.28 7.65
N PHE A 184 5.01 -13.18 8.20
CA PHE A 184 5.01 -14.60 7.85
C PHE A 184 3.62 -15.10 7.43
N VAL A 185 3.59 -15.89 6.35
CA VAL A 185 2.40 -16.63 5.95
C VAL A 185 2.72 -18.06 5.54
N ASN A 186 1.87 -19.01 5.98
CA ASN A 186 1.85 -20.36 5.41
C ASN A 186 0.97 -20.35 4.15
N GLU A 187 1.53 -20.69 3.00
CA GLU A 187 0.83 -20.71 1.71
C GLU A 187 -0.43 -21.59 1.70
N ASN A 188 -0.46 -22.65 2.54
CA ASN A 188 -1.61 -23.53 2.62
C ASN A 188 -2.81 -22.92 3.37
N ASP A 189 -2.61 -21.81 4.12
CA ASP A 189 -3.67 -21.09 4.84
C ASP A 189 -3.41 -19.57 4.79
N ALA A 190 -3.16 -19.05 3.61
CA ALA A 190 -2.94 -17.61 3.38
C ALA A 190 -4.28 -16.88 3.38
N ARG A 191 -4.60 -16.18 4.48
CA ARG A 191 -5.83 -15.37 4.63
C ARG A 191 -5.60 -13.88 4.38
N TRP A 192 -4.34 -13.47 4.30
CA TRP A 192 -3.92 -12.10 4.08
C TRP A 192 -2.79 -12.06 3.05
N ARG A 193 -2.76 -11.03 2.24
CA ARG A 193 -1.68 -10.72 1.30
C ARG A 193 -1.55 -9.20 1.20
N PRO A 194 -0.31 -8.67 1.06
CA PRO A 194 0.96 -9.38 0.99
C PRO A 194 1.49 -9.78 2.37
N ASP A 195 2.42 -10.75 2.38
CA ASP A 195 3.22 -11.12 3.54
C ASP A 195 4.69 -11.16 3.11
N MET A 196 5.60 -10.72 3.98
CA MET A 196 7.01 -10.53 3.63
C MET A 196 7.73 -11.84 3.32
N ILE A 197 7.48 -12.88 4.13
CA ILE A 197 8.07 -14.22 3.99
C ILE A 197 6.96 -15.25 3.87
N ARG A 198 6.99 -16.01 2.79
CA ARG A 198 6.00 -17.05 2.48
C ARG A 198 6.65 -18.42 2.60
N PHE A 199 5.96 -19.37 3.20
CA PHE A 199 6.51 -20.71 3.43
C PHE A 199 5.44 -21.80 3.33
N SER A 200 5.91 -23.03 3.11
CA SER A 200 5.16 -24.28 3.23
C SER A 200 5.90 -25.20 4.22
N SER A 201 5.49 -26.45 4.34
CA SER A 201 6.18 -27.42 5.20
C SER A 201 7.64 -27.69 4.82
N SER A 202 8.04 -27.44 3.57
CA SER A 202 9.36 -27.78 3.06
C SER A 202 10.06 -26.67 2.26
N ARG A 203 9.40 -25.54 2.01
CA ARG A 203 9.91 -24.43 1.19
C ARG A 203 9.66 -23.09 1.85
N VAL A 204 10.56 -22.16 1.59
CA VAL A 204 10.47 -20.77 2.06
C VAL A 204 10.94 -19.83 0.97
N MET A 205 10.31 -18.66 0.87
CA MET A 205 10.77 -17.59 0.00
C MET A 205 10.59 -16.22 0.65
N GLY A 206 11.48 -15.28 0.33
CA GLY A 206 11.28 -13.84 0.56
C GLY A 206 10.61 -13.19 -0.65
N THR A 207 9.64 -12.34 -0.42
CA THR A 207 9.09 -11.47 -1.46
C THR A 207 10.12 -10.38 -1.83
N PRO A 208 9.95 -9.63 -2.93
CA PRO A 208 10.75 -8.43 -3.17
C PRO A 208 10.79 -7.45 -1.99
N SER A 209 9.67 -7.29 -1.27
CA SER A 209 9.60 -6.51 -0.02
C SER A 209 10.52 -7.04 1.08
N TYR A 210 10.70 -8.37 1.20
CA TYR A 210 11.67 -8.95 2.12
C TYR A 210 13.08 -8.43 1.87
N TYR A 211 13.51 -8.41 0.61
CA TYR A 211 14.85 -7.94 0.27
C TYR A 211 15.00 -6.44 0.50
N VAL A 212 13.98 -5.64 0.27
CA VAL A 212 13.99 -4.21 0.62
C VAL A 212 14.14 -4.04 2.14
N GLN A 213 13.32 -4.74 2.94
CA GLN A 213 13.40 -4.69 4.40
C GLN A 213 14.73 -5.24 4.95
N GLN A 214 15.41 -6.10 4.21
CA GLN A 214 16.76 -6.58 4.55
C GLN A 214 17.83 -5.55 4.20
N LEU A 215 17.80 -5.03 2.96
CA LEU A 215 18.87 -4.17 2.44
C LEU A 215 18.86 -2.78 3.09
N MET A 216 17.70 -2.16 3.24
CA MET A 216 17.62 -0.78 3.73
C MET A 216 18.23 -0.61 5.12
N PRO A 217 17.93 -1.44 6.15
CA PRO A 217 18.56 -1.32 7.46
C PRO A 217 20.04 -1.72 7.51
N GLN A 218 20.52 -2.53 6.56
CA GLN A 218 21.93 -2.89 6.45
C GLN A 218 22.81 -1.77 5.86
N HIS A 219 22.18 -0.79 5.23
CA HIS A 219 22.83 0.32 4.56
C HIS A 219 22.33 1.67 5.09
N VAL A 220 22.43 1.86 6.40
CA VAL A 220 22.08 3.11 7.09
C VAL A 220 23.37 3.85 7.45
N GLY A 221 23.40 5.16 7.21
CA GLY A 221 24.48 6.04 7.66
C GLY A 221 24.23 6.65 9.03
N THR A 222 25.18 7.40 9.52
CA THR A 222 25.12 8.16 10.77
C THR A 222 24.58 9.56 10.59
N GLN A 223 24.70 10.12 9.37
CA GLN A 223 24.26 11.47 9.04
C GLN A 223 23.58 11.51 7.67
N VAL A 224 22.48 12.27 7.57
CA VAL A 224 21.78 12.50 6.29
C VAL A 224 22.55 13.55 5.47
N VAL A 225 22.74 13.28 4.19
CA VAL A 225 23.38 14.17 3.22
C VAL A 225 22.34 14.75 2.28
N LYS A 226 22.40 16.06 2.07
CA LYS A 226 21.52 16.73 1.11
C LYS A 226 21.80 16.26 -0.31
N VAL A 227 20.80 15.72 -0.96
CA VAL A 227 20.81 15.36 -2.39
C VAL A 227 20.14 16.46 -3.20
N VAL A 228 20.75 16.86 -4.32
CA VAL A 228 20.13 17.69 -5.36
C VAL A 228 20.00 16.83 -6.60
N GLN A 229 18.78 16.44 -6.90
CA GLN A 229 18.47 15.60 -8.05
C GLN A 229 18.00 16.48 -9.23
N ASN A 230 18.62 16.26 -10.40
CA ASN A 230 18.14 16.77 -11.67
C ASN A 230 17.60 15.59 -12.48
N ASP A 231 16.28 15.53 -12.66
CA ASP A 231 15.61 14.49 -13.43
C ASP A 231 15.03 15.12 -14.71
N PRO A 232 15.75 15.03 -15.85
CA PRO A 232 15.28 15.60 -17.12
C PRO A 232 14.09 14.83 -17.71
N TYR A 233 13.71 13.69 -17.13
CA TYR A 233 12.63 12.83 -17.62
C TYR A 233 11.33 13.00 -16.82
N LYS A 234 11.35 13.73 -15.71
CA LYS A 234 10.20 13.90 -14.81
C LYS A 234 8.90 14.31 -15.53
N ASP A 235 9.02 15.08 -16.61
CA ASP A 235 7.89 15.57 -17.41
C ASP A 235 7.61 14.72 -18.67
N LYS A 236 8.47 13.74 -19.01
CA LYS A 236 8.35 12.96 -20.26
C LYS A 236 7.58 11.65 -20.09
N ILE A 237 7.33 11.21 -18.86
CA ILE A 237 6.77 9.88 -18.55
C ILE A 237 5.22 9.88 -18.51
N ARG A 238 4.55 10.93 -18.96
CA ARG A 238 3.08 10.93 -19.08
C ARG A 238 2.64 10.16 -20.31
N LYS A 239 2.61 8.84 -20.20
CA LYS A 239 1.97 7.97 -21.19
C LYS A 239 0.46 8.07 -21.00
N GLN A 240 -0.28 8.36 -22.08
CA GLN A 240 -1.74 8.34 -22.07
C GLN A 240 -2.22 6.95 -21.61
N LEU A 241 -3.14 6.91 -20.63
CA LEU A 241 -3.63 5.66 -20.03
C LEU A 241 -4.75 5.03 -20.84
N THR A 242 -5.55 5.85 -21.52
CA THR A 242 -6.63 5.33 -22.35
C THR A 242 -6.05 4.69 -23.61
N PRO A 243 -6.29 3.39 -23.83
CA PRO A 243 -5.76 2.68 -24.97
C PRO A 243 -6.42 3.16 -26.27
N LYS A 244 -5.65 3.17 -27.37
CA LYS A 244 -6.18 3.52 -28.70
C LYS A 244 -7.17 2.47 -29.25
N GLN A 245 -7.10 1.26 -28.74
CA GLN A 245 -8.05 0.18 -29.03
C GLN A 245 -8.49 -0.45 -27.72
N SER A 246 -9.78 -0.48 -27.50
CA SER A 246 -10.38 -1.04 -26.30
C SER A 246 -11.77 -1.59 -26.56
N ARG A 247 -12.33 -2.25 -25.55
CA ARG A 247 -13.72 -2.72 -25.56
C ARG A 247 -14.43 -2.23 -24.30
N VAL A 248 -15.74 -2.37 -24.27
CA VAL A 248 -16.57 -2.11 -23.10
C VAL A 248 -17.34 -3.37 -22.73
N GLY A 249 -17.95 -3.38 -21.56
CA GLY A 249 -18.72 -4.53 -21.12
C GLY A 249 -19.31 -4.36 -19.74
N PHE A 250 -19.57 -5.49 -19.11
CA PHE A 250 -20.32 -5.61 -17.87
C PHE A 250 -19.55 -6.47 -16.87
N ALA A 251 -19.75 -6.15 -15.61
CA ALA A 251 -19.18 -6.93 -14.50
C ALA A 251 -20.11 -6.91 -13.29
N THR A 252 -19.87 -7.83 -12.36
CA THR A 252 -20.53 -7.84 -11.05
C THR A 252 -19.56 -8.27 -9.96
N TRP A 253 -19.89 -7.87 -8.75
CA TRP A 253 -19.20 -8.28 -7.53
C TRP A 253 -20.25 -8.76 -6.51
N GLY A 254 -20.29 -10.06 -6.21
CA GLY A 254 -21.26 -10.64 -5.28
C GLY A 254 -22.73 -10.32 -5.59
N THR A 255 -23.08 -10.16 -6.88
CA THR A 255 -24.36 -9.61 -7.30
C THR A 255 -24.84 -10.26 -8.59
N ARG A 256 -26.14 -10.56 -8.66
CA ARG A 256 -26.87 -10.88 -9.88
C ARG A 256 -27.36 -9.59 -10.52
N ALA A 257 -27.08 -9.42 -11.80
CA ALA A 257 -27.47 -8.20 -12.53
C ALA A 257 -27.80 -8.51 -14.00
N SER A 258 -28.64 -7.67 -14.57
CA SER A 258 -29.06 -7.72 -15.97
C SER A 258 -28.61 -6.46 -16.69
N PHE A 259 -28.16 -6.62 -17.94
CA PHE A 259 -27.67 -5.55 -18.79
C PHE A 259 -28.29 -5.66 -20.17
N GLU A 260 -28.74 -4.55 -20.75
CA GLU A 260 -29.26 -4.54 -22.14
C GLU A 260 -28.10 -4.29 -23.11
N THR A 261 -27.92 -5.19 -24.07
CA THR A 261 -27.03 -5.01 -25.23
C THR A 261 -27.49 -5.82 -26.42
N VAL A 262 -27.48 -5.19 -27.59
CA VAL A 262 -27.69 -5.85 -28.87
C VAL A 262 -26.40 -6.47 -29.42
N LYS A 263 -25.27 -6.18 -28.78
CA LYS A 263 -23.95 -6.61 -29.23
C LYS A 263 -23.67 -8.07 -28.88
N GLU A 264 -22.80 -8.71 -29.65
CA GLU A 264 -22.22 -9.97 -29.25
C GLU A 264 -21.24 -9.75 -28.08
N VAL A 265 -21.15 -10.74 -27.22
CA VAL A 265 -20.32 -10.66 -26.00
C VAL A 265 -19.43 -11.90 -25.87
N ASP A 266 -18.30 -11.70 -25.21
CA ASP A 266 -17.42 -12.74 -24.71
C ASP A 266 -17.65 -12.90 -23.20
N TYR A 267 -17.91 -14.13 -22.74
CA TYR A 267 -17.97 -14.46 -21.31
C TYR A 267 -16.56 -14.80 -20.83
N VAL A 268 -15.90 -13.82 -20.24
CA VAL A 268 -14.52 -14.00 -19.76
C VAL A 268 -14.51 -14.90 -18.53
N ASN A 269 -15.36 -14.59 -17.55
CA ASN A 269 -15.58 -15.42 -16.36
C ASN A 269 -16.96 -15.14 -15.75
N GLY A 270 -17.43 -15.99 -14.85
CA GLY A 270 -18.75 -15.86 -14.22
C GLY A 270 -19.83 -16.75 -14.85
N ASP A 271 -21.06 -16.61 -14.36
CA ASP A 271 -22.21 -17.45 -14.77
C ASP A 271 -23.18 -16.61 -15.62
N TRP A 272 -22.76 -16.27 -16.84
CA TRP A 272 -23.49 -15.40 -17.74
C TRP A 272 -24.44 -16.15 -18.66
N GLN A 273 -25.58 -15.52 -18.94
CA GLN A 273 -26.59 -16.01 -19.89
C GLN A 273 -27.10 -14.83 -20.71
N LYS A 274 -27.35 -15.06 -22.00
CA LYS A 274 -27.98 -14.07 -22.91
C LYS A 274 -29.34 -14.55 -23.33
N ASP A 275 -30.34 -13.68 -23.15
CA ASP A 275 -31.72 -13.89 -23.58
C ASP A 275 -32.17 -12.66 -24.38
N GLY A 276 -32.28 -12.80 -25.68
CA GLY A 276 -32.52 -11.69 -26.60
C GLY A 276 -31.45 -10.60 -26.45
N ASN A 277 -31.88 -9.40 -26.11
CA ASN A 277 -31.01 -8.23 -25.90
C ASN A 277 -30.57 -8.06 -24.42
N THR A 278 -30.79 -9.06 -23.58
CA THR A 278 -30.40 -8.98 -22.17
C THR A 278 -29.33 -10.00 -21.86
N VAL A 279 -28.21 -9.53 -21.29
CA VAL A 279 -27.15 -10.36 -20.70
C VAL A 279 -27.30 -10.33 -19.18
N ARG A 280 -27.26 -11.51 -18.53
CA ARG A 280 -27.47 -11.66 -17.09
C ARG A 280 -26.33 -12.42 -16.44
N GLN A 281 -25.82 -11.89 -15.34
CA GLN A 281 -25.04 -12.65 -14.39
C GLN A 281 -25.98 -13.32 -13.39
N THR A 282 -26.00 -14.66 -13.40
CA THR A 282 -26.94 -15.46 -12.61
C THR A 282 -26.37 -15.99 -11.30
N GLY A 283 -25.03 -15.93 -11.14
CA GLY A 283 -24.31 -16.27 -9.93
C GLY A 283 -24.04 -15.08 -8.99
N LEU A 284 -23.44 -15.36 -7.86
CA LEU A 284 -22.98 -14.35 -6.87
C LEU A 284 -21.45 -14.34 -6.75
N LYS A 285 -20.75 -14.64 -7.84
CA LYS A 285 -19.30 -14.61 -7.88
C LYS A 285 -18.78 -13.16 -7.87
N ASP A 286 -17.59 -12.99 -7.36
CA ASP A 286 -16.85 -11.72 -7.39
C ASP A 286 -16.08 -11.57 -8.70
N ALA A 287 -15.84 -10.32 -9.10
CA ALA A 287 -15.02 -9.95 -10.25
C ALA A 287 -15.39 -10.67 -11.56
N THR A 288 -16.70 -10.81 -11.85
CA THR A 288 -17.16 -11.41 -13.12
C THR A 288 -17.02 -10.43 -14.27
N LEU A 289 -16.73 -10.93 -15.48
CA LEU A 289 -16.53 -10.12 -16.69
C LEU A 289 -17.29 -10.71 -17.89
N CYS A 290 -18.04 -9.83 -18.56
CA CYS A 290 -18.72 -10.08 -19.82
C CYS A 290 -18.47 -8.89 -20.74
N ILE A 291 -17.78 -9.07 -21.86
CA ILE A 291 -17.21 -8.00 -22.68
C ILE A 291 -17.85 -7.99 -24.07
N GLU A 292 -18.28 -6.83 -24.55
CA GLU A 292 -18.75 -6.67 -25.93
C GLU A 292 -17.61 -6.95 -26.91
N LYS A 293 -17.91 -7.64 -28.03
CA LYS A 293 -16.87 -7.97 -29.03
C LYS A 293 -16.45 -6.77 -29.87
N ASP A 294 -17.27 -5.73 -29.93
CA ASP A 294 -16.99 -4.53 -30.69
C ASP A 294 -15.75 -3.79 -30.15
N VAL A 295 -14.80 -3.55 -31.03
CA VAL A 295 -13.59 -2.78 -30.70
C VAL A 295 -13.85 -1.29 -30.91
N ILE A 296 -13.50 -0.50 -29.94
CA ILE A 296 -13.46 0.97 -30.02
C ILE A 296 -12.04 1.35 -30.43
N SER A 297 -11.88 1.96 -31.61
CA SER A 297 -10.57 2.26 -32.20
C SER A 297 -10.12 3.71 -32.00
N ASN A 298 -10.56 4.34 -30.92
CA ASN A 298 -10.12 5.66 -30.52
C ASN A 298 -10.22 5.86 -28.99
N ASP A 299 -9.57 6.86 -28.49
CA ASP A 299 -9.52 7.25 -27.08
C ASP A 299 -10.57 8.31 -26.68
N HIS A 300 -11.49 8.64 -27.61
CA HIS A 300 -12.60 9.57 -27.37
C HIS A 300 -13.88 8.91 -27.79
N TYR A 301 -14.73 8.52 -26.84
CA TYR A 301 -16.00 7.87 -27.11
C TYR A 301 -17.05 8.14 -26.02
N THR A 302 -18.31 7.97 -26.44
CA THR A 302 -19.44 7.97 -25.50
C THR A 302 -20.21 6.67 -25.70
N ARG A 303 -20.53 6.00 -24.60
CA ARG A 303 -21.35 4.78 -24.57
C ARG A 303 -22.50 4.96 -23.60
N ARG A 304 -23.64 4.38 -23.99
CA ARG A 304 -24.84 4.32 -23.13
C ARG A 304 -25.16 2.88 -22.84
N PHE A 305 -25.49 2.62 -21.59
CA PHE A 305 -25.81 1.29 -21.09
C PHE A 305 -27.09 1.36 -20.30
N ARG A 306 -27.77 0.23 -20.21
CA ARG A 306 -28.93 0.07 -19.36
C ARG A 306 -28.70 -1.17 -18.49
N ALA A 307 -28.79 -1.00 -17.16
CA ALA A 307 -28.42 -2.02 -16.21
C ALA A 307 -29.38 -2.09 -15.03
N ARG A 308 -29.51 -3.28 -14.44
CA ARG A 308 -30.39 -3.54 -13.30
C ARG A 308 -29.74 -4.53 -12.34
N LYS A 309 -29.77 -4.19 -11.06
CA LYS A 309 -29.48 -5.14 -10.00
C LYS A 309 -30.66 -6.09 -9.81
N ASP A 310 -30.44 -7.37 -9.94
CA ASP A 310 -31.49 -8.39 -9.73
C ASP A 310 -31.47 -8.94 -8.31
N ASP A 311 -30.28 -9.16 -7.72
CA ASP A 311 -30.11 -9.62 -6.33
C ASP A 311 -28.65 -9.49 -5.86
N GLY A 312 -28.38 -9.67 -4.58
CA GLY A 312 -27.02 -9.65 -4.02
C GLY A 312 -26.69 -8.40 -3.21
N ALA A 313 -25.44 -8.34 -2.73
CA ALA A 313 -25.00 -7.32 -1.77
C ALA A 313 -24.69 -5.97 -2.43
N GLU A 314 -24.13 -5.98 -3.65
CA GLU A 314 -23.66 -4.79 -4.35
C GLU A 314 -24.60 -4.37 -5.49
N GLY A 315 -24.24 -3.35 -6.25
CA GLY A 315 -24.96 -2.91 -7.42
C GLY A 315 -24.49 -3.63 -8.68
N PHE A 316 -24.04 -2.88 -9.69
CA PHE A 316 -23.53 -3.43 -10.94
C PHE A 316 -22.34 -2.60 -11.44
N ILE A 317 -21.59 -3.16 -12.40
CA ILE A 317 -20.34 -2.57 -12.89
C ILE A 317 -20.39 -2.45 -14.41
N ILE A 318 -20.00 -1.29 -14.93
CA ILE A 318 -19.71 -1.08 -16.34
C ILE A 318 -18.20 -1.14 -16.54
N VAL A 319 -17.75 -1.99 -17.46
CA VAL A 319 -16.34 -2.13 -17.84
C VAL A 319 -16.04 -1.21 -19.02
N PHE A 320 -14.92 -0.52 -18.98
CA PHE A 320 -14.46 0.33 -20.06
C PHE A 320 -12.94 0.28 -20.22
N ASN A 321 -12.42 0.76 -21.33
CA ASN A 321 -11.01 0.67 -21.68
C ASN A 321 -10.45 -0.76 -21.54
N TYR A 322 -11.27 -1.77 -21.82
CA TYR A 322 -10.88 -3.16 -21.70
C TYR A 322 -9.93 -3.56 -22.83
N VAL A 323 -8.74 -3.98 -22.50
CA VAL A 323 -7.74 -4.56 -23.41
C VAL A 323 -7.70 -6.09 -23.23
N ASP A 324 -7.58 -6.55 -22.00
CA ASP A 324 -7.58 -7.95 -21.58
C ASP A 324 -8.10 -8.08 -20.13
N ASP A 325 -8.11 -9.30 -19.58
CA ASP A 325 -8.61 -9.62 -18.23
C ASP A 325 -7.75 -9.05 -17.07
N LYS A 326 -6.63 -8.43 -17.39
CA LYS A 326 -5.73 -7.77 -16.43
C LYS A 326 -5.63 -6.26 -16.65
N ASN A 327 -6.17 -5.72 -17.75
CA ASN A 327 -6.00 -4.32 -18.15
C ASN A 327 -7.33 -3.72 -18.60
N TYR A 328 -8.03 -3.02 -17.70
CA TYR A 328 -9.32 -2.37 -17.95
C TYR A 328 -9.65 -1.36 -16.83
N CYS A 329 -10.79 -0.67 -16.99
CA CYS A 329 -11.36 0.20 -15.96
C CYS A 329 -12.78 -0.24 -15.61
N TRP A 330 -13.18 0.05 -14.36
CA TRP A 330 -14.53 -0.16 -13.83
C TRP A 330 -15.20 1.15 -13.43
N LEU A 331 -16.44 1.31 -13.86
CA LEU A 331 -17.41 2.19 -13.22
C LEU A 331 -18.29 1.30 -12.32
N ASN A 332 -17.94 1.25 -11.05
CA ASN A 332 -18.61 0.44 -10.03
C ASN A 332 -19.75 1.26 -9.40
N LEU A 333 -20.98 0.86 -9.64
CA LEU A 333 -22.19 1.53 -9.17
C LEU A 333 -22.83 0.70 -8.06
N GLY A 334 -22.83 1.23 -6.83
CA GLY A 334 -23.32 0.52 -5.66
C GLY A 334 -22.36 -0.55 -5.13
N GLY A 335 -21.08 -0.31 -5.22
CA GLY A 335 -20.04 -1.15 -4.61
C GLY A 335 -20.03 -1.05 -3.07
N TRP A 336 -19.11 -1.83 -2.44
CA TRP A 336 -18.91 -1.88 -0.98
C TRP A 336 -20.23 -2.06 -0.20
N THR A 337 -20.92 -3.15 -0.46
CA THR A 337 -22.23 -3.45 0.12
C THR A 337 -23.30 -2.39 -0.19
N ASN A 338 -23.29 -1.91 -1.42
CA ASN A 338 -24.24 -0.92 -1.96
C ASN A 338 -24.21 0.44 -1.23
N THR A 339 -22.99 0.93 -0.94
CA THR A 339 -22.79 2.18 -0.20
C THR A 339 -21.89 3.19 -0.91
N GLN A 340 -21.35 2.83 -2.08
CA GLN A 340 -20.37 3.64 -2.77
C GLN A 340 -20.47 3.47 -4.29
N HIS A 341 -20.27 4.56 -5.04
CA HIS A 341 -19.91 4.53 -6.46
C HIS A 341 -18.42 4.77 -6.59
N ALA A 342 -17.78 4.16 -7.57
CA ALA A 342 -16.35 4.33 -7.80
C ALA A 342 -15.94 4.19 -9.26
N ILE A 343 -14.85 4.84 -9.63
CA ILE A 343 -14.04 4.53 -10.81
C ILE A 343 -12.77 3.86 -10.33
N GLU A 344 -12.49 2.68 -10.86
CA GLU A 344 -11.32 1.87 -10.52
C GLU A 344 -10.57 1.50 -11.81
N GLN A 345 -9.25 1.55 -11.75
CA GLN A 345 -8.34 1.16 -12.83
C GLN A 345 -7.68 -0.18 -12.48
N ILE A 346 -7.68 -1.11 -13.40
CA ILE A 346 -6.99 -2.38 -13.31
C ILE A 346 -5.85 -2.36 -14.33
N SER A 347 -4.63 -2.58 -13.88
CA SER A 347 -3.45 -2.68 -14.72
C SER A 347 -2.59 -3.85 -14.25
N ASN A 348 -2.25 -4.74 -15.19
CA ASN A 348 -1.55 -5.98 -14.91
C ASN A 348 -2.15 -6.79 -13.73
N GLY A 349 -3.49 -6.69 -13.54
CA GLY A 349 -4.21 -7.33 -12.44
C GLY A 349 -4.21 -6.57 -11.10
N GLY A 350 -3.40 -5.53 -10.94
CA GLY A 350 -3.45 -4.63 -9.79
C GLY A 350 -4.62 -3.64 -9.92
N LYS A 351 -5.20 -3.20 -8.79
CA LYS A 351 -6.40 -2.37 -8.75
C LYS A 351 -6.16 -1.06 -8.02
N LEU A 352 -6.45 0.05 -8.68
CA LEU A 352 -6.33 1.41 -8.15
C LEU A 352 -7.70 2.09 -8.08
N LEU A 353 -8.07 2.62 -6.91
CA LEU A 353 -9.23 3.47 -6.76
C LEU A 353 -8.94 4.88 -7.28
N THR A 354 -9.53 5.22 -8.43
CA THR A 354 -9.33 6.52 -9.09
C THR A 354 -10.15 7.60 -8.42
N ASP A 355 -11.46 7.37 -8.25
CA ASP A 355 -12.39 8.30 -7.65
C ASP A 355 -13.52 7.55 -6.97
N SER A 356 -14.17 8.17 -5.97
CA SER A 356 -15.31 7.55 -5.31
C SER A 356 -16.26 8.55 -4.65
N LYS A 357 -17.54 8.17 -4.64
CA LYS A 357 -18.60 8.88 -3.91
C LYS A 357 -19.28 7.93 -2.93
N ARG A 358 -19.54 8.38 -1.72
CA ARG A 358 -20.25 7.66 -0.67
C ARG A 358 -21.49 8.41 -0.23
N GLY A 359 -22.54 7.69 0.14
CA GLY A 359 -23.74 8.30 0.70
C GLY A 359 -25.02 7.56 0.32
N ARG A 360 -26.16 8.08 0.73
CA ARG A 360 -27.46 7.48 0.44
C ARG A 360 -27.78 7.51 -1.06
N SER A 361 -27.32 8.52 -1.79
CA SER A 361 -27.49 8.65 -3.25
C SER A 361 -26.73 7.60 -4.07
N THR A 362 -25.79 6.87 -3.47
CA THR A 362 -25.02 5.83 -4.17
C THR A 362 -25.66 4.45 -4.09
N ARG A 363 -26.88 4.34 -3.58
CA ARG A 363 -27.57 3.07 -3.42
C ARG A 363 -28.28 2.69 -4.72
N ILE A 364 -27.98 1.49 -5.21
CA ILE A 364 -28.66 0.87 -6.37
C ILE A 364 -29.82 0.01 -5.86
N GLU A 365 -31.04 0.35 -6.32
CA GLU A 365 -32.28 -0.35 -5.94
C GLU A 365 -32.41 -1.66 -6.71
N LYS A 366 -32.84 -2.73 -6.00
CA LYS A 366 -33.14 -4.03 -6.60
C LYS A 366 -34.34 -3.91 -7.53
N GLY A 367 -34.24 -4.50 -8.72
CA GLY A 367 -35.32 -4.59 -9.71
C GLY A 367 -35.53 -3.33 -10.55
N ARG A 368 -34.85 -2.21 -10.25
CA ARG A 368 -34.93 -0.97 -11.03
C ARG A 368 -33.89 -0.98 -12.16
N TRP A 369 -34.32 -0.58 -13.35
CA TRP A 369 -33.44 -0.29 -14.46
C TRP A 369 -32.86 1.13 -14.35
N TYR A 370 -31.59 1.27 -14.65
CA TYR A 370 -30.83 2.51 -14.64
C TYR A 370 -30.21 2.76 -15.99
N ASP A 371 -30.25 4.01 -16.45
CA ASP A 371 -29.55 4.48 -17.63
C ASP A 371 -28.17 5.00 -17.20
N VAL A 372 -27.12 4.42 -17.79
CA VAL A 372 -25.73 4.80 -17.54
C VAL A 372 -25.13 5.39 -18.80
N THR A 373 -24.61 6.61 -18.73
CA THR A 373 -23.81 7.20 -19.80
C THR A 373 -22.37 7.32 -19.34
N LEU A 374 -21.45 6.85 -20.16
CA LEU A 374 -20.01 6.96 -19.94
C LEU A 374 -19.39 7.69 -21.12
N GLN A 375 -18.67 8.77 -20.84
CA GLN A 375 -17.85 9.51 -21.80
C GLN A 375 -16.38 9.41 -21.42
N VAL A 376 -15.56 8.99 -22.36
CA VAL A 376 -14.11 8.94 -22.24
C VAL A 376 -13.53 9.90 -23.27
N ALA A 377 -12.59 10.76 -22.85
CA ALA A 377 -11.92 11.73 -23.70
C ALA A 377 -10.44 11.80 -23.29
N GLY A 378 -9.60 11.00 -23.94
CA GLY A 378 -8.27 10.72 -23.43
C GLY A 378 -8.35 10.13 -22.02
N ASP A 379 -7.65 10.72 -21.06
CA ASP A 379 -7.70 10.25 -19.67
C ASP A 379 -8.86 10.84 -18.86
N SER A 380 -9.64 11.76 -19.42
CA SER A 380 -10.83 12.31 -18.77
C SER A 380 -12.00 11.36 -18.89
N VAL A 381 -12.70 11.14 -17.79
CA VAL A 381 -13.87 10.26 -17.68
C VAL A 381 -15.02 11.00 -17.03
N LYS A 382 -16.18 11.02 -17.73
CA LYS A 382 -17.44 11.50 -17.16
C LYS A 382 -18.45 10.35 -17.17
N ALA A 383 -19.19 10.24 -16.08
CA ALA A 383 -20.23 9.22 -15.93
C ALA A 383 -21.51 9.83 -15.37
N TRP A 384 -22.63 9.44 -15.96
CA TRP A 384 -23.98 9.82 -15.53
C TRP A 384 -24.78 8.57 -15.18
N LEU A 385 -25.59 8.67 -14.15
CA LEU A 385 -26.60 7.69 -13.75
C LEU A 385 -27.98 8.37 -13.79
N ASP A 386 -28.91 7.86 -14.59
CA ASP A 386 -30.22 8.47 -14.81
C ASP A 386 -30.15 9.98 -15.15
N ASN A 387 -29.20 10.37 -15.99
CA ASN A 387 -28.88 11.75 -16.39
C ASN A 387 -28.24 12.63 -15.29
N GLU A 388 -28.03 12.15 -14.07
CA GLU A 388 -27.26 12.85 -13.04
C GLU A 388 -25.76 12.61 -13.26
N LEU A 389 -24.95 13.67 -13.32
CA LEU A 389 -23.50 13.58 -13.42
C LEU A 389 -22.93 13.09 -12.08
N ILE A 390 -22.45 11.84 -12.08
CA ILE A 390 -21.89 11.22 -10.86
C ILE A 390 -20.36 11.30 -10.81
N PHE A 391 -19.67 11.32 -11.95
CA PHE A 391 -18.22 11.51 -12.01
C PHE A 391 -17.83 12.47 -13.13
N ASP A 392 -16.89 13.35 -12.82
CA ASP A 392 -16.11 14.15 -13.77
C ASP A 392 -14.66 14.13 -13.24
N THR A 393 -13.86 13.20 -13.74
CA THR A 393 -12.56 12.87 -13.18
C THR A 393 -11.55 12.54 -14.25
N VAL A 394 -10.29 12.43 -13.86
CA VAL A 394 -9.19 12.03 -14.75
C VAL A 394 -8.61 10.74 -14.23
N LEU A 395 -8.36 9.77 -15.13
CA LEU A 395 -7.65 8.55 -14.80
C LEU A 395 -6.29 8.92 -14.21
N LYS A 396 -5.96 8.25 -13.10
CA LYS A 396 -4.71 8.52 -12.39
C LYS A 396 -3.57 7.84 -13.14
N HIS A 397 -2.67 8.67 -13.64
CA HIS A 397 -1.37 8.18 -13.97
C HIS A 397 -0.70 7.68 -12.69
N ASP A 398 0.11 6.67 -12.83
CA ASP A 398 1.08 6.31 -11.81
C ASP A 398 2.11 7.44 -11.72
N ASN A 399 1.74 8.53 -11.03
CA ASN A 399 2.56 9.74 -10.87
C ASN A 399 3.81 9.50 -10.01
N THR A 400 3.97 8.28 -9.53
CA THR A 400 5.11 7.86 -8.72
C THR A 400 6.17 7.18 -9.55
N LYS A 401 5.95 7.00 -10.86
CA LYS A 401 6.98 6.55 -11.77
C LYS A 401 8.04 7.62 -11.93
N GLY A 402 9.25 7.30 -11.49
CA GLY A 402 10.37 8.22 -11.52
C GLY A 402 11.57 7.71 -10.77
N ILE A 403 12.54 8.60 -10.61
CA ILE A 403 13.75 8.35 -9.86
C ILE A 403 13.65 9.06 -8.52
N PHE A 404 13.90 8.31 -7.44
CA PHE A 404 14.02 8.82 -6.08
C PHE A 404 15.44 8.60 -5.60
N SER A 405 16.01 9.58 -4.88
CA SER A 405 17.36 9.45 -4.35
C SER A 405 17.48 10.02 -2.94
N SER A 406 18.31 9.38 -2.14
CA SER A 406 18.75 9.84 -0.82
C SER A 406 20.21 9.50 -0.61
N ALA A 407 20.86 10.15 0.35
CA ALA A 407 22.23 9.84 0.71
C ALA A 407 22.48 10.02 2.20
N THR A 408 23.36 9.18 2.73
CA THR A 408 23.84 9.23 4.12
C THR A 408 25.36 9.00 4.16
N ILE A 409 26.02 9.48 5.19
CA ILE A 409 27.44 9.17 5.49
C ILE A 409 27.47 8.16 6.63
N ASP A 410 28.28 7.12 6.46
CA ASP A 410 28.67 6.16 7.46
C ASP A 410 30.05 6.58 8.00
N ASP A 411 30.05 7.40 9.05
CA ASP A 411 31.30 7.96 9.64
C ASP A 411 32.25 6.86 10.15
N ALA A 412 31.71 5.74 10.59
CA ALA A 412 32.52 4.64 11.14
C ALA A 412 33.37 3.96 10.07
N ASN A 413 32.89 3.92 8.83
CA ASN A 413 33.55 3.26 7.70
C ASN A 413 34.13 4.25 6.68
N GLY A 414 33.87 5.57 6.84
CA GLY A 414 34.27 6.59 5.88
C GLY A 414 33.61 6.38 4.52
N GLU A 415 32.36 5.99 4.51
CA GLU A 415 31.62 5.69 3.27
C GLU A 415 30.41 6.60 3.08
N LEU A 416 30.23 7.04 1.84
CA LEU A 416 28.98 7.66 1.40
C LEU A 416 28.05 6.56 0.89
N ILE A 417 26.83 6.51 1.41
CA ILE A 417 25.79 5.58 1.00
C ILE A 417 24.75 6.35 0.21
N VAL A 418 24.61 6.03 -1.08
CA VAL A 418 23.61 6.64 -1.97
C VAL A 418 22.56 5.60 -2.31
N LYS A 419 21.28 5.94 -2.17
CA LYS A 419 20.16 5.09 -2.55
C LYS A 419 19.45 5.70 -3.74
N VAL A 420 19.27 4.93 -4.80
CA VAL A 420 18.55 5.34 -6.01
C VAL A 420 17.49 4.31 -6.33
N VAL A 421 16.23 4.73 -6.33
CA VAL A 421 15.06 3.90 -6.67
C VAL A 421 14.49 4.37 -7.98
N ASN A 422 14.36 3.46 -8.94
CA ASN A 422 13.63 3.66 -10.19
C ASN A 422 12.33 2.88 -10.16
N THR A 423 11.21 3.60 -10.08
CA THR A 423 9.87 3.01 -10.08
C THR A 423 9.25 2.94 -11.47
N SER A 424 9.98 3.36 -12.52
CA SER A 424 9.50 3.42 -13.90
C SER A 424 9.93 2.21 -14.74
N ASP A 425 9.31 2.07 -15.89
CA ASP A 425 9.62 1.07 -16.93
C ASP A 425 10.78 1.48 -17.86
N ALA A 426 11.41 2.62 -17.59
CA ALA A 426 12.52 3.14 -18.38
C ALA A 426 13.85 3.03 -17.64
N ALA A 427 14.86 2.49 -18.30
CA ALA A 427 16.23 2.57 -17.81
C ALA A 427 16.77 3.99 -17.92
N THR A 428 17.67 4.36 -17.02
CA THR A 428 18.40 5.62 -17.06
C THR A 428 19.83 5.43 -16.55
N THR A 429 20.66 6.46 -16.72
CA THR A 429 22.00 6.52 -16.12
C THR A 429 22.04 7.68 -15.15
N ALA A 430 22.48 7.44 -13.92
CA ALA A 430 22.69 8.46 -12.91
C ALA A 430 24.19 8.80 -12.82
N GLN A 431 24.53 10.06 -12.93
CA GLN A 431 25.87 10.55 -12.62
C GLN A 431 25.89 11.15 -11.21
N LEU A 432 26.62 10.52 -10.31
CA LEU A 432 26.78 10.97 -8.94
C LEU A 432 27.98 11.93 -8.86
N ASN A 433 27.67 13.24 -8.78
CA ASN A 433 28.69 14.29 -8.62
C ASN A 433 28.88 14.58 -7.15
N LEU A 434 30.02 14.21 -6.60
CA LEU A 434 30.32 14.25 -5.18
C LEU A 434 31.06 15.57 -4.83
N LYS A 435 30.54 16.32 -3.86
CA LYS A 435 31.22 17.51 -3.36
C LYS A 435 32.00 17.17 -2.08
N ASN A 436 33.26 17.59 -2.00
CA ASN A 436 34.13 17.36 -0.85
C ASN A 436 34.29 15.88 -0.52
N PHE A 437 34.29 15.03 -1.52
CA PHE A 437 34.44 13.59 -1.40
C PHE A 437 35.15 13.07 -2.63
N THR A 438 36.25 12.32 -2.43
CA THR A 438 37.05 11.77 -3.52
C THR A 438 36.81 10.27 -3.60
N PRO A 439 36.00 9.80 -4.56
CA PRO A 439 35.65 8.37 -4.61
C PRO A 439 36.88 7.52 -5.00
N GLN A 440 37.23 6.58 -4.12
CA GLN A 440 38.29 5.61 -4.36
C GLN A 440 37.75 4.34 -5.02
N CYS A 441 36.67 3.81 -4.48
CA CYS A 441 35.98 2.65 -5.03
C CYS A 441 34.48 2.77 -4.73
N ALA A 442 33.67 2.14 -5.54
CA ALA A 442 32.21 2.08 -5.34
C ALA A 442 31.72 0.64 -5.52
N ARG A 443 30.73 0.29 -4.71
CA ARG A 443 30.02 -0.99 -4.77
C ARG A 443 28.52 -0.70 -4.79
N VAL A 444 27.80 -1.30 -5.73
CA VAL A 444 26.33 -1.24 -5.77
C VAL A 444 25.73 -2.60 -5.43
N VAL A 445 24.75 -2.60 -4.57
CA VAL A 445 23.81 -3.71 -4.36
C VAL A 445 22.50 -3.33 -5.03
N ARG A 446 22.06 -4.18 -5.95
CA ARG A 446 20.88 -3.92 -6.80
C ARG A 446 19.82 -4.98 -6.60
N LEU A 447 18.58 -4.53 -6.43
CA LEU A 447 17.39 -5.35 -6.58
C LEU A 447 16.61 -4.82 -7.77
N ALA A 448 16.36 -5.64 -8.80
CA ALA A 448 15.72 -5.20 -10.03
C ALA A 448 14.80 -6.27 -10.62
N ALA A 449 13.80 -5.82 -11.38
CA ALA A 449 12.89 -6.66 -12.15
C ALA A 449 12.68 -6.05 -13.55
N ASN A 450 12.20 -6.87 -14.50
CA ASN A 450 11.87 -6.38 -15.84
C ASN A 450 10.49 -5.71 -15.89
N ASP A 451 9.61 -6.09 -14.95
CA ASP A 451 8.26 -5.55 -14.79
C ASP A 451 7.97 -5.34 -13.30
N GLY A 452 7.27 -4.26 -12.97
CA GLY A 452 6.85 -3.97 -11.59
C GLY A 452 5.90 -5.01 -11.00
N MET A 453 5.22 -5.81 -11.82
CA MET A 453 4.34 -6.89 -11.38
C MET A 453 5.08 -8.22 -11.13
N GLU A 454 6.36 -8.32 -11.44
CA GLU A 454 7.14 -9.52 -11.14
C GLU A 454 7.20 -9.79 -9.63
N GLU A 455 7.10 -11.05 -9.25
CA GLU A 455 7.16 -11.55 -7.88
C GLU A 455 8.01 -12.82 -7.78
N ASN A 456 8.47 -13.12 -6.57
CA ASN A 456 9.02 -14.44 -6.26
C ASN A 456 7.90 -15.42 -5.97
N THR A 457 8.11 -16.69 -6.29
CA THR A 457 7.18 -17.79 -5.99
C THR A 457 7.93 -18.91 -5.24
N LEU A 458 7.19 -19.81 -4.57
CA LEU A 458 7.82 -20.97 -3.95
C LEU A 458 8.55 -21.90 -4.94
N ASP A 459 8.16 -21.87 -6.23
CA ASP A 459 8.81 -22.64 -7.29
C ASP A 459 10.01 -21.90 -7.90
N ALA A 460 10.02 -20.56 -7.81
CA ALA A 460 11.09 -19.69 -8.27
C ALA A 460 11.41 -18.61 -7.20
N PRO A 461 12.01 -19.00 -6.06
CA PRO A 461 12.11 -18.15 -4.86
C PRO A 461 13.16 -17.03 -4.98
N THR A 462 13.98 -17.04 -6.01
CA THR A 462 15.09 -16.12 -6.25
C THR A 462 15.03 -15.46 -7.63
N THR A 463 13.86 -15.37 -8.25
CA THR A 463 13.68 -14.63 -9.52
C THR A 463 14.13 -13.19 -9.33
N ILE A 464 13.70 -12.57 -8.24
CA ILE A 464 14.13 -11.23 -7.82
C ILE A 464 14.94 -11.39 -6.54
N HIS A 465 16.21 -11.06 -6.60
CA HIS A 465 17.15 -11.13 -5.47
C HIS A 465 18.25 -10.08 -5.61
N PRO A 466 18.90 -9.68 -4.51
CA PRO A 466 20.01 -8.72 -4.56
C PRO A 466 21.20 -9.24 -5.37
N VAL A 467 21.77 -8.37 -6.21
CA VAL A 467 23.00 -8.62 -6.97
C VAL A 467 24.01 -7.52 -6.67
N GLU A 468 25.24 -7.89 -6.39
CA GLU A 468 26.34 -6.96 -6.14
C GLU A 468 27.21 -6.74 -7.38
N GLN A 469 27.66 -5.51 -7.57
CA GLN A 469 28.58 -5.13 -8.65
C GLN A 469 29.57 -4.07 -8.15
N LEU A 470 30.82 -4.17 -8.56
CA LEU A 470 31.81 -3.11 -8.37
C LEU A 470 31.68 -2.06 -9.49
N LEU A 471 31.79 -0.80 -9.09
CA LEU A 471 31.82 0.33 -9.99
C LEU A 471 33.20 1.05 -9.87
N SER A 472 33.73 1.48 -10.99
CA SER A 472 34.95 2.27 -11.02
C SER A 472 34.61 3.75 -11.09
N PRO A 473 35.01 4.56 -10.12
CA PRO A 473 34.85 6.02 -10.23
C PRO A 473 35.69 6.59 -11.39
N GLU A 474 35.12 7.55 -12.11
CA GLU A 474 35.82 8.24 -13.20
C GLU A 474 35.72 9.75 -12.99
N ASN A 475 36.86 10.42 -13.12
CA ASN A 475 36.95 11.90 -13.02
C ASN A 475 36.26 12.49 -11.78
N GLY A 476 36.33 11.81 -10.61
CA GLY A 476 35.69 12.28 -9.39
C GLY A 476 34.18 12.07 -9.31
N SER A 477 33.59 11.34 -10.24
CA SER A 477 32.17 10.97 -10.27
C SER A 477 31.99 9.45 -10.35
N VAL A 478 30.79 8.99 -10.00
CA VAL A 478 30.39 7.59 -10.17
C VAL A 478 29.22 7.55 -11.16
N LEU A 479 29.41 6.81 -12.25
CA LEU A 479 28.33 6.50 -13.20
C LEU A 479 27.62 5.23 -12.77
N LEU A 480 26.30 5.30 -12.71
CA LEU A 480 25.43 4.23 -12.30
C LEU A 480 24.37 3.96 -13.36
N ASP A 481 24.35 2.79 -13.94
CA ASP A 481 23.21 2.33 -14.72
C ASP A 481 22.06 1.99 -13.76
N VAL A 482 20.91 2.61 -13.99
CA VAL A 482 19.70 2.46 -13.18
C VAL A 482 18.64 1.76 -14.04
N PRO A 483 18.51 0.43 -13.93
CA PRO A 483 17.51 -0.34 -14.68
C PRO A 483 16.08 0.10 -14.36
N PRO A 484 15.09 -0.28 -15.19
CA PRO A 484 13.69 -0.20 -14.81
C PRO A 484 13.45 -0.93 -13.49
N TYR A 485 12.44 -0.51 -12.77
CA TYR A 485 11.97 -1.20 -11.57
C TYR A 485 13.12 -1.69 -10.67
N SER A 486 13.93 -0.76 -10.16
CA SER A 486 15.12 -1.12 -9.39
C SER A 486 15.34 -0.28 -8.14
N LEU A 487 15.82 -0.94 -7.09
CA LEU A 487 16.49 -0.33 -5.94
C LEU A 487 18.00 -0.53 -6.12
N ASN A 488 18.76 0.56 -6.07
CA ASN A 488 20.22 0.55 -6.15
C ASN A 488 20.79 1.23 -4.91
N ILE A 489 21.60 0.52 -4.14
CA ILE A 489 22.28 1.05 -2.96
C ILE A 489 23.77 1.05 -3.24
N ILE A 490 24.36 2.22 -3.30
CA ILE A 490 25.74 2.42 -3.66
C ILE A 490 26.53 2.83 -2.40
N ARG A 491 27.57 2.08 -2.06
CA ARG A 491 28.54 2.48 -1.04
C ARG A 491 29.80 2.94 -1.74
N ILE A 492 30.22 4.15 -1.45
CA ILE A 492 31.36 4.82 -2.07
C ILE A 492 32.36 5.13 -0.96
N LYS A 493 33.57 4.63 -1.07
CA LYS A 493 34.63 4.89 -0.11
C LYS A 493 35.40 6.13 -0.48
N ASP A 494 35.68 7.00 0.50
CA ASP A 494 36.57 8.14 0.32
C ASP A 494 38.03 7.68 0.22
N ALA A 495 38.83 8.44 -0.53
CA ALA A 495 40.27 8.23 -0.65
C ALA A 495 41.07 8.78 0.56
N HIS A 496 40.41 9.52 1.49
CA HIS A 496 41.04 10.18 2.62
C HIS A 496 40.80 9.47 3.93
#